data_9a3efbfc37fbdced4df916427309b592
#
_entry.id   9a3efbfc37fbdced4df916427309b592
#
_cell.length_a   1.000
_cell.length_b   1.000
_cell.length_c   1.000
_cell.angle_alpha   90.00
_cell.angle_beta   90.00
_cell.angle_gamma   90.00
#
_symmetry.space_group_name_H-M   'P 1'
#
loop_
_entity.id
_entity.type
_entity.pdbx_description
1 polymer ?
#
loop_
_entity_poly.entity_id
_entity_poly.type
_entity_poly.pdbx_seq_one_letter_code
_entity_poly.pdbx_strand_id
1 'polypeptide(L)'
;MTVSEVQGYGRQKGHTEVYRGAEYSVDFVPKVRVEVVVDDAAVDKVVDVIVQAARTGKIGDGKVWVSPVETVVRVRTGERGADAL
;
A
#
# COMPACT_ATOMS: atom_id res chain seq x y z
N MET A 1 -8.70 -6.35 -5.40
CA MET A 1 -7.37 -5.85 -5.06
C MET A 1 -6.94 -4.83 -6.10
N THR A 2 -6.43 -3.73 -5.64
CA THR A 2 -5.94 -2.66 -6.51
C THR A 2 -4.48 -2.40 -6.19
N VAL A 3 -3.67 -2.29 -7.23
CA VAL A 3 -2.23 -2.06 -7.09
C VAL A 3 -1.88 -0.77 -7.83
N SER A 4 -1.11 0.08 -7.19
CA SER A 4 -0.62 1.31 -7.80
C SER A 4 0.84 1.55 -7.43
N GLU A 5 1.54 2.25 -8.30
CA GLU A 5 2.89 2.71 -8.03
C GLU A 5 2.81 4.10 -7.41
N VAL A 6 3.54 4.30 -6.34
CA VAL A 6 3.58 5.56 -5.61
C VAL A 6 5.02 5.90 -5.25
N GLN A 7 5.23 7.11 -4.80
CA GLN A 7 6.52 7.54 -4.29
C GLN A 7 6.42 7.75 -2.78
N GLY A 8 7.33 7.14 -2.05
CA GLY A 8 7.38 7.24 -0.60
C GLY A 8 8.53 8.12 -0.13
N TYR A 9 8.32 8.79 0.99
CA TYR A 9 9.34 9.55 1.68
C TYR A 9 9.38 9.07 3.14
N GLY A 10 10.56 8.83 3.64
CA GLY A 10 10.69 8.37 5.01
C GLY A 10 12.08 7.83 5.33
N ARG A 11 12.14 6.76 6.11
CA ARG A 11 13.39 6.18 6.58
C ARG A 11 14.25 5.61 5.46
N GLN A 12 13.62 5.03 4.44
CA GLN A 12 14.34 4.59 3.26
C GLN A 12 14.58 5.82 2.40
N LYS A 13 15.84 6.15 2.18
CA LYS A 13 16.22 7.32 1.39
C LYS A 13 16.33 6.96 -0.08
N GLY A 14 16.03 7.94 -0.94
CA GLY A 14 16.33 7.86 -2.35
C GLY A 14 17.83 7.98 -2.61
N HIS A 15 18.20 8.02 -3.86
CA HIS A 15 19.59 8.17 -4.27
C HIS A 15 19.90 9.64 -4.60
N THR A 16 21.20 9.94 -4.61
CA THR A 16 21.70 11.27 -4.98
C THR A 16 22.06 11.27 -6.47
N GLU A 17 21.61 12.28 -7.18
CA GLU A 17 21.92 12.48 -8.58
C GLU A 17 22.72 13.76 -8.78
N VAL A 18 23.61 13.76 -9.78
CA VAL A 18 24.37 14.94 -10.17
C VAL A 18 23.89 15.40 -11.54
N TYR A 19 23.51 16.65 -11.64
CA TYR A 19 23.04 17.24 -12.88
C TYR A 19 23.66 18.63 -13.05
N ARG A 20 24.35 18.85 -14.17
CA ARG A 20 25.07 20.09 -14.49
C ARG A 20 26.01 20.55 -13.36
N GLY A 21 26.69 19.62 -12.75
CA GLY A 21 27.60 19.90 -11.64
C GLY A 21 26.97 20.19 -10.31
N ALA A 22 25.61 20.13 -10.20
CA ALA A 22 24.90 20.27 -8.96
C ALA A 22 24.42 18.90 -8.49
N GLU A 23 24.54 18.66 -7.20
CA GLU A 23 24.09 17.43 -6.57
C GLU A 23 22.64 17.59 -6.09
N TYR A 24 21.77 16.66 -6.49
CA TYR A 24 20.39 16.63 -6.08
C TYR A 24 20.13 15.38 -5.26
N SER A 25 19.57 15.58 -4.07
CA SER A 25 19.09 14.46 -3.24
C SER A 25 17.69 14.09 -3.66
N VAL A 26 17.49 12.84 -4.06
CA VAL A 26 16.16 12.30 -4.39
C VAL A 26 15.59 11.68 -3.11
N ASP A 27 14.65 12.38 -2.48
CA ASP A 27 14.08 11.96 -1.19
C ASP A 27 12.95 10.95 -1.33
N PHE A 28 12.40 10.80 -2.54
CA PHE A 28 11.31 9.87 -2.79
C PHE A 28 11.81 8.54 -3.31
N VAL A 29 11.23 7.47 -2.82
CA VAL A 29 11.56 6.10 -3.20
C VAL A 29 10.32 5.48 -3.85
N PRO A 30 10.47 4.81 -5.01
CA PRO A 30 9.36 4.07 -5.60
C PRO A 30 8.83 3.03 -4.63
N LYS A 31 7.51 2.98 -4.48
CA LYS A 31 6.80 2.05 -3.63
C LYS A 31 5.58 1.50 -4.37
N VAL A 32 5.09 0.38 -3.90
CA VAL A 32 3.84 -0.21 -4.38
C VAL A 32 2.80 -0.05 -3.29
N ARG A 33 1.65 0.47 -3.68
CA ARG A 33 0.49 0.56 -2.81
C ARG A 33 -0.52 -0.50 -3.22
N VAL A 34 -0.94 -1.32 -2.26
CA VAL A 34 -1.94 -2.36 -2.47
C VAL A 34 -3.15 -2.04 -1.60
N GLU A 35 -4.31 -2.08 -2.20
CA GLU A 35 -5.57 -1.88 -1.49
C GLU A 35 -6.45 -3.11 -1.69
N VAL A 36 -7.06 -3.56 -0.62
CA VAL A 36 -8.00 -4.67 -0.67
C VAL A 36 -9.14 -4.39 0.31
N VAL A 37 -10.36 -4.61 -0.16
CA VAL A 37 -11.56 -4.51 0.69
C VAL A 37 -11.97 -5.92 1.06
N VAL A 38 -12.12 -6.16 2.35
CA VAL A 38 -12.45 -7.48 2.88
C VAL A 38 -13.57 -7.36 3.91
N ASP A 39 -14.21 -8.48 4.19
CA ASP A 39 -15.17 -8.56 5.29
C ASP A 39 -14.44 -8.37 6.63
N ASP A 40 -15.12 -7.76 7.60
CA ASP A 40 -14.57 -7.50 8.92
C ASP A 40 -13.99 -8.77 9.55
N ALA A 41 -14.65 -9.90 9.38
CA ALA A 41 -14.20 -11.16 9.95
C ALA A 41 -12.87 -11.66 9.37
N ALA A 42 -12.46 -11.16 8.20
CA ALA A 42 -11.23 -11.58 7.52
C ALA A 42 -10.05 -10.64 7.75
N VAL A 43 -10.25 -9.51 8.41
CA VAL A 43 -9.24 -8.44 8.51
C VAL A 43 -7.95 -8.95 9.13
N ASP A 44 -8.01 -9.57 10.30
CA ASP A 44 -6.81 -10.00 11.01
C ASP A 44 -6.01 -11.03 10.21
N LYS A 45 -6.71 -11.97 9.60
CA LYS A 45 -6.05 -12.98 8.76
C LYS A 45 -5.38 -12.38 7.54
N VAL A 46 -6.04 -11.44 6.89
CA VAL A 46 -5.49 -10.77 5.70
C VAL A 46 -4.26 -9.94 6.08
N VAL A 47 -4.32 -9.20 7.19
CA VAL A 47 -3.15 -8.45 7.69
C VAL A 47 -1.97 -9.38 7.95
N ASP A 48 -2.20 -10.50 8.61
CA ASP A 48 -1.12 -11.46 8.90
C ASP A 48 -0.52 -12.04 7.62
N VAL A 49 -1.32 -12.39 6.65
CA VAL A 49 -0.85 -12.92 5.36
C VAL A 49 0.00 -11.89 4.64
N ILE A 50 -0.44 -10.63 4.61
CA ILE A 50 0.31 -9.55 3.96
C ILE A 50 1.65 -9.34 4.67
N VAL A 51 1.65 -9.27 5.99
CA VAL A 51 2.88 -9.05 6.77
C VAL A 51 3.87 -10.20 6.53
N GLN A 52 3.41 -11.43 6.55
CA GLN A 52 4.29 -12.58 6.32
C GLN A 52 4.87 -12.58 4.90
N ALA A 53 4.07 -12.23 3.91
CA ALA A 53 4.52 -12.20 2.52
C ALA A 53 5.49 -11.05 2.23
N ALA A 54 5.29 -9.89 2.87
CA ALA A 54 6.04 -8.68 2.56
C ALA A 54 7.29 -8.49 3.42
N ARG A 55 7.36 -9.14 4.59
CA ARG A 55 8.46 -8.93 5.54
C ARG A 55 9.78 -9.44 5.00
N THR A 56 10.78 -8.58 5.00
CA THR A 56 12.18 -8.95 4.77
C THR A 56 13.04 -8.71 6.01
N GLY A 57 12.55 -7.92 6.98
CA GLY A 57 13.30 -7.48 8.14
C GLY A 57 14.17 -6.25 7.90
N LYS A 58 14.11 -5.69 6.70
CA LYS A 58 14.91 -4.53 6.32
C LYS A 58 14.07 -3.26 6.27
N ILE A 59 14.73 -2.12 6.39
CA ILE A 59 14.08 -0.83 6.17
C ILE A 59 13.53 -0.81 4.74
N GLY A 60 12.28 -0.40 4.61
CA GLY A 60 11.61 -0.36 3.31
C GLY A 60 10.50 -1.39 3.14
N ASP A 61 10.33 -2.30 4.09
CA ASP A 61 9.23 -3.27 4.06
C ASP A 61 7.84 -2.62 4.01
N GLY A 62 7.75 -1.39 4.53
CA GLY A 62 6.51 -0.64 4.48
C GLY A 62 5.60 -0.87 5.67
N LYS A 63 4.35 -0.54 5.48
CA LYS A 63 3.33 -0.58 6.54
C LYS A 63 2.02 -1.12 6.00
N VAL A 64 1.27 -1.73 6.88
CA VAL A 64 -0.11 -2.12 6.65
C VAL A 64 -0.98 -1.38 7.64
N TRP A 65 -2.05 -0.76 7.18
CA TRP A 65 -3.05 -0.20 8.08
C TRP A 65 -4.44 -0.52 7.59
N VAL A 66 -5.37 -0.47 8.48
CA VAL A 66 -6.76 -0.81 8.23
C VAL A 66 -7.63 0.41 8.51
N SER A 67 -8.53 0.71 7.61
CA SER A 67 -9.53 1.73 7.82
C SER A 67 -10.91 1.19 7.48
N PRO A 68 -11.96 1.65 8.17
CA PRO A 68 -13.31 1.22 7.86
C PRO A 68 -13.77 1.77 6.53
N VAL A 69 -14.53 0.98 5.81
CA VAL A 69 -15.24 1.38 4.61
C VAL A 69 -16.72 1.41 4.95
N GLU A 70 -17.30 2.60 4.94
CA GLU A 70 -18.71 2.77 5.34
C GLU A 70 -19.69 2.21 4.31
N THR A 71 -19.35 2.35 3.03
CA THR A 71 -20.24 1.95 1.95
C THR A 71 -19.43 1.32 0.83
N VAL A 72 -19.82 0.12 0.45
CA VAL A 72 -19.28 -0.55 -0.75
C VAL A 72 -20.44 -0.92 -1.64
N VAL A 73 -20.35 -0.56 -2.91
CA VAL A 73 -21.37 -0.88 -3.92
C VAL A 73 -20.67 -1.48 -5.14
N ARG A 74 -21.13 -2.63 -5.57
CA ARG A 74 -20.67 -3.18 -6.86
C ARG A 74 -21.42 -2.46 -7.97
N VAL A 75 -20.70 -1.74 -8.80
CA VAL A 75 -21.32 -0.87 -9.80
C VAL A 75 -22.20 -1.65 -10.77
N ARG A 76 -21.72 -2.81 -11.23
CA ARG A 76 -22.44 -3.61 -12.23
C ARG A 76 -23.80 -4.12 -11.71
N THR A 77 -23.86 -4.53 -10.45
CA THR A 77 -25.03 -5.21 -9.90
C THR A 77 -25.84 -4.36 -8.93
N GLY A 78 -25.24 -3.30 -8.39
CA GLY A 78 -25.86 -2.50 -7.33
C GLY A 78 -25.85 -3.17 -5.95
N GLU A 79 -25.24 -4.34 -5.81
CA GLU A 79 -25.11 -5.01 -4.53
C GLU A 79 -24.28 -4.19 -3.57
N ARG A 80 -24.61 -4.26 -2.28
CA ARG A 80 -23.98 -3.46 -1.23
C ARG A 80 -23.44 -4.33 -0.11
N GLY A 81 -22.49 -3.77 0.64
CA GLY A 81 -21.90 -4.42 1.80
C GLY A 81 -21.12 -5.67 1.41
N ALA A 82 -21.22 -6.71 2.23
CA ALA A 82 -20.49 -7.97 2.01
C ALA A 82 -20.79 -8.59 0.65
N ASP A 83 -22.00 -8.42 0.12
CA ASP A 83 -22.38 -8.94 -1.19
C ASP A 83 -21.67 -8.22 -2.35
N ALA A 84 -21.09 -7.06 -2.10
CA ALA A 84 -20.35 -6.28 -3.09
C ALA A 84 -18.87 -6.66 -3.20
N LEU A 85 -18.40 -7.49 -2.32
CA LEU A 85 -16.98 -7.90 -2.26
C LEU A 85 -16.62 -8.99 -3.24
#